data_86c380c34641b0190fb08c0fd479988a
#
_entry.id   86c380c34641b0190fb08c0fd479988a
#
_cell.length_a   1.000
_cell.length_b   1.000
_cell.length_c   1.000
_cell.angle_alpha   90.00
_cell.angle_beta   90.00
_cell.angle_gamma   90.00
#
_symmetry.space_group_name_H-M   'P 1'
#
loop_
_entity.id
_entity.type
_entity.pdbx_description
1 polymer ?
#
loop_
_entity_poly.entity_id
_entity_poly.type
_entity_poly.pdbx_seq_one_letter_code
_entity_poly.pdbx_strand_id
1 'polypeptide(L)'
;MKKKINIKKITLCGLFTAIIAVCAQISIPTPIGVAVTLQTFAAALSAFVLGPLYGTAAVFCYAALGAAGVPVFANFSGGVAVITGPSGGFIAGFLPLAVLCGFAALKKSVSARAALSAAGLIACYAVGIVWYLFVTGAAAAAALPYIPYFIKDVIMLFAAYFLSKKLSFRRFF
;
A
#
# COMPACT_ATOMS: atom_id res chain seq x y z
N MET A 1 -29.61 -4.16 -14.29
CA MET A 1 -29.57 -3.14 -13.22
C MET A 1 -28.31 -2.26 -13.38
N LYS A 2 -28.46 -1.00 -13.84
CA LYS A 2 -27.31 -0.05 -13.90
C LYS A 2 -26.92 0.34 -12.47
N LYS A 3 -25.78 -0.14 -11.99
CA LYS A 3 -25.21 0.30 -10.70
C LYS A 3 -24.94 1.81 -10.81
N LYS A 4 -25.68 2.64 -10.09
CA LYS A 4 -25.45 4.10 -10.06
C LYS A 4 -24.00 4.35 -9.61
N ILE A 5 -23.24 5.01 -10.45
CA ILE A 5 -21.85 5.41 -10.17
C ILE A 5 -21.89 6.37 -8.98
N ASN A 6 -21.24 6.03 -7.91
CA ASN A 6 -21.19 6.90 -6.72
C ASN A 6 -20.00 7.86 -6.86
N ILE A 7 -20.29 9.07 -7.33
CA ILE A 7 -19.30 10.14 -7.56
C ILE A 7 -18.44 10.40 -6.33
N LYS A 8 -19.04 10.41 -5.13
CA LYS A 8 -18.29 10.62 -3.87
C LYS A 8 -17.20 9.57 -3.67
N LYS A 9 -17.49 8.29 -4.00
CA LYS A 9 -16.51 7.22 -3.88
C LYS A 9 -15.36 7.37 -4.87
N ILE A 10 -15.63 7.83 -6.07
CA ILE A 10 -14.60 8.10 -7.09
C ILE A 10 -13.73 9.26 -6.66
N THR A 11 -14.32 10.36 -6.18
CA THR A 11 -13.57 11.52 -5.68
C THR A 11 -12.66 11.12 -4.51
N LEU A 12 -13.17 10.33 -3.57
CA LEU A 12 -12.37 9.82 -2.45
C LEU A 12 -11.25 8.88 -2.93
N CYS A 13 -11.49 8.06 -3.93
CA CYS A 13 -10.46 7.22 -4.53
C CYS A 13 -9.31 8.08 -5.08
N GLY A 14 -9.61 9.13 -5.85
CA GLY A 14 -8.61 10.07 -6.34
C GLY A 14 -7.86 10.81 -5.22
N LEU A 15 -8.56 11.23 -4.17
CA LEU A 15 -7.96 11.88 -3.00
C LEU A 15 -6.96 10.92 -2.30
N PHE A 16 -7.36 9.67 -2.07
CA PHE A 16 -6.46 8.69 -1.44
C PHE A 16 -5.29 8.30 -2.35
N THR A 17 -5.47 8.27 -3.67
CA THR A 17 -4.36 8.13 -4.63
C THR A 17 -3.32 9.25 -4.42
N ALA A 18 -3.77 10.49 -4.30
CA ALA A 18 -2.89 11.63 -4.01
C ALA A 18 -2.23 11.54 -2.63
N ILE A 19 -2.96 11.11 -1.60
CA ILE A 19 -2.40 10.89 -0.25
C ILE A 19 -1.29 9.84 -0.29
N ILE A 20 -1.47 8.72 -1.03
CA ILE A 20 -0.43 7.69 -1.18
C ILE A 20 0.81 8.30 -1.86
N ALA A 21 0.62 9.10 -2.92
CA ALA A 21 1.71 9.76 -3.62
C ALA A 21 2.48 10.74 -2.71
N VAL A 22 1.79 11.54 -1.89
CA VAL A 22 2.44 12.43 -0.91
C VAL A 22 3.19 11.65 0.16
N CYS A 23 2.60 10.57 0.70
CA CYS A 23 3.25 9.71 1.69
C CYS A 23 4.46 8.96 1.11
N ALA A 24 4.51 8.74 -0.20
CA ALA A 24 5.66 8.17 -0.89
C ALA A 24 6.87 9.11 -0.87
N GLN A 25 6.65 10.43 -0.86
CA GLN A 25 7.74 11.41 -0.80
C GLN A 25 8.37 11.52 0.60
N ILE A 26 7.65 11.09 1.64
CA ILE A 26 8.23 10.95 2.98
C ILE A 26 9.04 9.65 2.97
N SER A 27 10.26 9.75 2.46
CA SER A 27 11.12 8.61 2.15
C SER A 27 12.53 8.82 2.65
N ILE A 28 13.13 7.75 3.18
CA ILE A 28 14.54 7.69 3.55
C ILE A 28 15.19 6.73 2.56
N PRO A 29 16.07 7.23 1.67
CA PRO A 29 16.79 6.39 0.73
C PRO A 29 17.73 5.44 1.49
N THR A 30 17.89 4.22 0.97
CA THR A 30 18.74 3.21 1.59
C THR A 30 19.64 2.54 0.57
N PRO A 31 20.80 1.98 1.01
CA PRO A 31 21.74 1.33 0.10
C PRO A 31 21.20 0.11 -0.64
N ILE A 32 20.12 -0.49 -0.15
CA ILE A 32 19.52 -1.68 -0.75
C ILE A 32 18.59 -1.36 -1.94
N GLY A 33 18.47 -0.08 -2.34
CA GLY A 33 17.66 0.34 -3.48
C GLY A 33 16.15 0.37 -3.23
N VAL A 34 15.69 0.07 -2.01
CA VAL A 34 14.28 0.19 -1.59
C VAL A 34 14.18 1.19 -0.44
N ALA A 35 13.56 2.33 -0.68
CA ALA A 35 13.43 3.39 0.31
C ALA A 35 12.47 3.01 1.46
N VAL A 36 12.76 3.47 2.68
CA VAL A 36 11.81 3.45 3.80
C VAL A 36 10.81 4.57 3.60
N THR A 37 9.51 4.27 3.49
CA THR A 37 8.47 5.26 3.19
C THR A 37 7.26 5.13 4.10
N LEU A 38 6.31 6.07 4.00
CA LEU A 38 4.97 5.98 4.59
C LEU A 38 3.92 5.40 3.62
N GLN A 39 4.33 4.80 2.50
CA GLN A 39 3.42 4.25 1.50
C GLN A 39 2.53 3.14 2.06
N THR A 40 3.10 2.22 2.84
CA THR A 40 2.36 1.11 3.49
C THR A 40 1.23 1.64 4.38
N PHE A 41 1.51 2.69 5.16
CA PHE A 41 0.50 3.39 5.97
C PHE A 41 -0.64 3.92 5.11
N ALA A 42 -0.32 4.69 4.06
CA ALA A 42 -1.32 5.34 3.22
C ALA A 42 -2.14 4.33 2.40
N ALA A 43 -1.51 3.27 1.89
CA ALA A 43 -2.19 2.17 1.18
C ALA A 43 -3.16 1.42 2.11
N ALA A 44 -2.72 1.07 3.32
CA ALA A 44 -3.59 0.44 4.31
C ALA A 44 -4.71 1.37 4.77
N LEU A 45 -4.42 2.66 5.00
CA LEU A 45 -5.42 3.66 5.37
C LEU A 45 -6.51 3.80 4.31
N SER A 46 -6.13 3.90 3.03
CA SER A 46 -7.08 3.95 1.92
C SER A 46 -8.04 2.76 1.94
N ALA A 47 -7.51 1.57 2.17
CA ALA A 47 -8.27 0.33 2.22
C ALA A 47 -9.20 0.26 3.45
N PHE A 48 -8.72 0.66 4.63
CA PHE A 48 -9.55 0.70 5.85
C PHE A 48 -10.70 1.71 5.76
N VAL A 49 -10.50 2.83 5.07
CA VAL A 49 -11.49 3.90 4.92
C VAL A 49 -12.47 3.60 3.78
N LEU A 50 -11.97 3.22 2.60
CA LEU A 50 -12.77 3.07 1.38
C LEU A 50 -13.27 1.64 1.14
N GLY A 51 -12.76 0.67 1.93
CA GLY A 51 -13.06 -0.75 1.74
C GLY A 51 -12.27 -1.41 0.60
N PRO A 52 -12.54 -2.72 0.35
CA PRO A 52 -11.69 -3.53 -0.52
C PRO A 52 -11.68 -3.05 -1.97
N LEU A 53 -12.78 -2.58 -2.51
CA LEU A 53 -12.88 -2.19 -3.91
C LEU A 53 -12.22 -0.82 -4.17
N TYR A 54 -12.67 0.23 -3.48
CA TYR A 54 -12.21 1.59 -3.75
C TYR A 54 -10.83 1.89 -3.14
N GLY A 55 -10.49 1.25 -2.02
CA GLY A 55 -9.15 1.34 -1.45
C GLY A 55 -8.10 0.68 -2.35
N THR A 56 -8.41 -0.51 -2.88
CA THR A 56 -7.53 -1.17 -3.86
C THR A 56 -7.47 -0.39 -5.17
N ALA A 57 -8.58 0.20 -5.62
CA ALA A 57 -8.59 1.05 -6.80
C ALA A 57 -7.69 2.29 -6.62
N ALA A 58 -7.66 2.90 -5.43
CA ALA A 58 -6.77 4.03 -5.15
C ALA A 58 -5.29 3.63 -5.24
N VAL A 59 -4.93 2.46 -4.69
CA VAL A 59 -3.57 1.91 -4.79
C VAL A 59 -3.21 1.56 -6.24
N PHE A 60 -4.15 0.96 -6.98
CA PHE A 60 -3.95 0.65 -8.39
C PHE A 60 -3.74 1.93 -9.22
N CYS A 61 -4.57 2.96 -9.03
CA CYS A 61 -4.40 4.25 -9.71
C CYS A 61 -3.04 4.88 -9.39
N TYR A 62 -2.60 4.83 -8.13
CA TYR A 62 -1.27 5.28 -7.73
C TYR A 62 -0.16 4.56 -8.50
N ALA A 63 -0.21 3.22 -8.53
CA ALA A 63 0.78 2.41 -9.23
C ALA A 63 0.75 2.67 -10.76
N ALA A 64 -0.45 2.81 -11.34
CA ALA A 64 -0.62 3.09 -12.77
C ALA A 64 -0.09 4.48 -13.16
N LEU A 65 -0.36 5.51 -12.36
CA LEU A 65 0.19 6.86 -12.58
C LEU A 65 1.72 6.85 -12.52
N GLY A 66 2.29 6.18 -11.51
CA GLY A 66 3.74 6.05 -11.39
C GLY A 66 4.35 5.27 -12.56
N ALA A 67 3.73 4.17 -13.00
CA ALA A 67 4.16 3.40 -14.16
C ALA A 67 4.12 4.23 -15.46
N ALA A 68 3.12 5.10 -15.59
CA ALA A 68 2.99 6.04 -16.73
C ALA A 68 4.05 7.17 -16.74
N GLY A 69 4.92 7.23 -15.73
CA GLY A 69 6.01 8.21 -15.65
C GLY A 69 5.71 9.42 -14.74
N VAL A 70 4.55 9.49 -14.10
CA VAL A 70 4.28 10.55 -13.13
C VAL A 70 5.19 10.34 -11.90
N PRO A 71 5.89 11.37 -11.38
CA PRO A 71 6.85 11.24 -10.28
C PRO A 71 6.17 11.09 -8.91
N VAL A 72 5.37 10.03 -8.76
CA VAL A 72 4.57 9.74 -7.55
C VAL A 72 5.22 8.70 -6.64
N PHE A 73 6.23 7.96 -7.11
CA PHE A 73 6.97 6.99 -6.29
C PHE A 73 7.99 7.68 -5.39
N ALA A 74 8.59 6.93 -4.46
CA ALA A 74 9.57 7.45 -3.52
C ALA A 74 10.68 8.25 -4.23
N ASN A 75 11.15 9.33 -3.59
CA ASN A 75 12.17 10.24 -4.13
C ASN A 75 11.78 10.87 -5.48
N PHE A 76 10.50 11.22 -5.66
CA PHE A 76 9.97 11.80 -6.90
C PHE A 76 10.27 10.97 -8.15
N SER A 77 10.38 9.66 -8.00
CA SER A 77 10.63 8.75 -9.11
C SER A 77 9.32 8.30 -9.78
N GLY A 78 9.43 7.80 -10.99
CA GLY A 78 8.33 7.27 -11.79
C GLY A 78 8.84 6.52 -13.02
N GLY A 79 7.92 5.96 -13.78
CA GLY A 79 8.19 5.21 -14.99
C GLY A 79 8.34 3.71 -14.78
N VAL A 80 8.34 3.00 -15.92
CA VAL A 80 8.44 1.53 -15.95
C VAL A 80 9.72 1.04 -15.28
N ALA A 81 10.81 1.80 -15.35
CA ALA A 81 12.09 1.43 -14.73
C ALA A 81 11.99 1.24 -13.21
N VAL A 82 11.12 1.98 -12.51
CA VAL A 82 10.87 1.81 -11.08
C VAL A 82 10.10 0.52 -10.80
N ILE A 83 9.10 0.23 -11.64
CA ILE A 83 8.28 -0.98 -11.51
C ILE A 83 9.10 -2.25 -11.82
N THR A 84 10.00 -2.19 -12.79
CA THR A 84 10.88 -3.31 -13.12
C THR A 84 12.13 -3.38 -12.24
N GLY A 85 12.40 -2.34 -11.47
CA GLY A 85 13.51 -2.27 -10.53
C GLY A 85 13.25 -2.95 -9.18
N PRO A 86 14.18 -2.83 -8.22
CA PRO A 86 14.13 -3.50 -6.92
C PRO A 86 12.88 -3.21 -6.08
N SER A 87 12.31 -2.01 -6.20
CA SER A 87 11.11 -1.58 -5.45
C SER A 87 9.79 -2.02 -6.08
N GLY A 88 9.79 -2.49 -7.34
CA GLY A 88 8.56 -2.80 -8.08
C GLY A 88 7.69 -3.86 -7.41
N GLY A 89 8.31 -4.88 -6.83
CA GLY A 89 7.59 -5.92 -6.09
C GLY A 89 6.82 -5.39 -4.88
N PHE A 90 7.37 -4.42 -4.17
CA PHE A 90 6.67 -3.78 -3.04
C PHE A 90 5.50 -2.92 -3.52
N ILE A 91 5.67 -2.20 -4.64
CA ILE A 91 4.58 -1.43 -5.26
C ILE A 91 3.43 -2.36 -5.68
N ALA A 92 3.74 -3.49 -6.31
CA ALA A 92 2.75 -4.53 -6.65
C ALA A 92 2.14 -5.15 -5.37
N GLY A 93 2.94 -5.37 -4.34
CA GLY A 93 2.54 -5.91 -3.05
C GLY A 93 1.54 -5.03 -2.27
N PHE A 94 1.48 -3.73 -2.55
CA PHE A 94 0.44 -2.87 -1.97
C PHE A 94 -0.96 -3.24 -2.44
N LEU A 95 -1.14 -3.90 -3.57
CA LEU A 95 -2.45 -4.36 -4.03
C LEU A 95 -3.04 -5.44 -3.11
N PRO A 96 -2.39 -6.60 -2.86
CA PRO A 96 -2.90 -7.58 -1.92
C PRO A 96 -3.02 -7.02 -0.50
N LEU A 97 -2.12 -6.13 -0.06
CA LEU A 97 -2.26 -5.42 1.21
C LEU A 97 -3.59 -4.64 1.27
N ALA A 98 -3.88 -3.84 0.25
CA ALA A 98 -5.11 -3.05 0.19
C ALA A 98 -6.37 -3.92 0.14
N VAL A 99 -6.36 -5.00 -0.64
CA VAL A 99 -7.48 -5.95 -0.70
C VAL A 99 -7.76 -6.52 0.69
N LEU A 100 -6.74 -7.06 1.37
CA LEU A 100 -6.92 -7.74 2.66
C LEU A 100 -7.24 -6.75 3.78
N CYS A 101 -6.62 -5.57 3.84
CA CYS A 101 -6.98 -4.51 4.78
C CYS A 101 -8.41 -4.00 4.54
N GLY A 102 -8.83 -3.91 3.28
CA GLY A 102 -10.19 -3.54 2.93
C GLY A 102 -11.24 -4.56 3.41
N PHE A 103 -10.97 -5.85 3.26
CA PHE A 103 -11.81 -6.91 3.84
C PHE A 103 -11.75 -6.92 5.37
N ALA A 104 -10.59 -6.65 5.96
CA ALA A 104 -10.45 -6.49 7.41
C ALA A 104 -11.37 -5.39 7.95
N ALA A 105 -11.52 -4.27 7.23
CA ALA A 105 -12.42 -3.19 7.62
C ALA A 105 -13.90 -3.62 7.72
N LEU A 106 -14.32 -4.63 6.97
CA LEU A 106 -15.69 -5.14 6.98
C LEU A 106 -15.97 -6.11 8.15
N LYS A 107 -14.94 -6.64 8.80
CA LYS A 107 -15.11 -7.61 9.90
C LYS A 107 -15.51 -6.93 11.20
N LYS A 108 -16.35 -7.58 12.00
CA LYS A 108 -16.72 -7.12 13.35
C LYS A 108 -15.67 -7.53 14.40
N SER A 109 -15.15 -8.76 14.28
CA SER A 109 -14.14 -9.30 15.20
C SER A 109 -12.80 -8.59 15.07
N VAL A 110 -12.20 -8.21 16.20
CA VAL A 110 -10.87 -7.59 16.26
C VAL A 110 -9.80 -8.56 15.79
N SER A 111 -9.89 -9.84 16.21
CA SER A 111 -8.95 -10.89 15.81
C SER A 111 -8.97 -11.13 14.29
N ALA A 112 -10.15 -11.22 13.68
CA ALA A 112 -10.28 -11.38 12.22
C ALA A 112 -9.72 -10.15 11.46
N ARG A 113 -9.90 -8.94 12.00
CA ARG A 113 -9.29 -7.73 11.42
C ARG A 113 -7.78 -7.77 11.48
N ALA A 114 -7.23 -8.10 12.66
CA ALA A 114 -5.79 -8.21 12.84
C ALA A 114 -5.19 -9.29 11.93
N ALA A 115 -5.81 -10.47 11.87
CA ALA A 115 -5.34 -11.58 11.04
C ALA A 115 -5.31 -11.21 9.53
N LEU A 116 -6.40 -10.61 9.01
CA LEU A 116 -6.44 -10.19 7.60
C LEU A 116 -5.44 -9.08 7.29
N SER A 117 -5.26 -8.13 8.20
CA SER A 117 -4.29 -7.04 8.00
C SER A 117 -2.85 -7.56 8.05
N ALA A 118 -2.55 -8.47 8.98
CA ALA A 118 -1.25 -9.14 9.05
C ALA A 118 -0.98 -9.97 7.79
N ALA A 119 -1.97 -10.75 7.33
CA ALA A 119 -1.87 -11.51 6.09
C ALA A 119 -1.60 -10.60 4.88
N GLY A 120 -2.23 -9.42 4.84
CA GLY A 120 -1.98 -8.42 3.80
C GLY A 120 -0.54 -7.89 3.80
N LEU A 121 -0.02 -7.60 5.00
CA LEU A 121 1.36 -7.14 5.15
C LEU A 121 2.36 -8.25 4.78
N ILE A 122 2.12 -9.48 5.23
CA ILE A 122 2.95 -10.64 4.87
C ILE A 122 2.94 -10.85 3.36
N ALA A 123 1.76 -10.80 2.70
CA ALA A 123 1.67 -10.92 1.25
C ALA A 123 2.45 -9.81 0.52
N CYS A 124 2.36 -8.57 1.01
CA CYS A 124 3.13 -7.45 0.46
C CYS A 124 4.64 -7.71 0.52
N TYR A 125 5.14 -8.15 1.68
CA TYR A 125 6.57 -8.45 1.84
C TYR A 125 7.00 -9.69 1.07
N ALA A 126 6.16 -10.73 0.98
CA ALA A 126 6.45 -11.92 0.17
C ALA A 126 6.65 -11.53 -1.31
N VAL A 127 5.71 -10.77 -1.88
CA VAL A 127 5.82 -10.29 -3.27
C VAL A 127 7.04 -9.37 -3.42
N GLY A 128 7.25 -8.43 -2.48
CA GLY A 128 8.35 -7.47 -2.52
C GLY A 128 9.71 -8.13 -2.47
N ILE A 129 9.93 -9.02 -1.51
CA ILE A 129 11.22 -9.70 -1.30
C ILE A 129 11.52 -10.68 -2.45
N VAL A 130 10.54 -11.50 -2.85
CA VAL A 130 10.72 -12.43 -3.98
C VAL A 130 11.09 -11.68 -5.25
N TRP A 131 10.41 -10.59 -5.56
CA TRP A 131 10.73 -9.73 -6.69
C TRP A 131 12.12 -9.11 -6.57
N TYR A 132 12.46 -8.57 -5.39
CA TYR A 132 13.78 -8.00 -5.13
C TYR A 132 14.90 -9.00 -5.41
N LEU A 133 14.81 -10.21 -4.85
CA LEU A 133 15.81 -11.25 -5.06
C LEU A 133 15.90 -11.67 -6.53
N PHE A 134 14.76 -11.73 -7.22
CA PHE A 134 14.72 -12.07 -8.64
C PHE A 134 15.42 -11.02 -9.52
N VAL A 135 15.12 -9.73 -9.28
CA VAL A 135 15.66 -8.63 -10.11
C VAL A 135 17.14 -8.37 -9.82
N THR A 136 17.56 -8.52 -8.56
CA THR A 136 18.95 -8.22 -8.16
C THR A 136 19.88 -9.43 -8.28
N GLY A 137 19.34 -10.63 -8.39
CA GLY A 137 20.14 -11.87 -8.33
C GLY A 137 20.77 -12.11 -6.95
N ALA A 138 20.32 -11.40 -5.91
CA ALA A 138 20.92 -11.47 -4.59
C ALA A 138 20.57 -12.79 -3.87
N ALA A 139 21.47 -13.23 -2.98
CA ALA A 139 21.22 -14.40 -2.14
C ALA A 139 20.08 -14.12 -1.12
N ALA A 140 19.44 -15.18 -0.61
CA ALA A 140 18.34 -15.08 0.34
C ALA A 140 18.68 -14.24 1.60
N ALA A 141 19.94 -14.19 2.01
CA ALA A 141 20.41 -13.37 3.12
C ALA A 141 20.18 -11.86 2.91
N ALA A 142 20.04 -11.40 1.65
CA ALA A 142 19.69 -10.02 1.33
C ALA A 142 18.25 -9.64 1.74
N ALA A 143 17.43 -10.59 2.20
CA ALA A 143 16.14 -10.33 2.81
C ALA A 143 16.25 -9.82 4.27
N LEU A 144 17.35 -10.08 4.98
CA LEU A 144 17.51 -9.71 6.39
C LEU A 144 17.36 -8.20 6.66
N PRO A 145 17.88 -7.27 5.82
CA PRO A 145 17.69 -5.83 5.98
C PRO A 145 16.23 -5.37 5.95
N TYR A 146 15.28 -6.21 5.49
CA TYR A 146 13.86 -5.87 5.48
C TYR A 146 13.14 -6.11 6.82
N ILE A 147 13.79 -6.74 7.80
CA ILE A 147 13.19 -6.97 9.14
C ILE A 147 12.82 -5.64 9.83
N PRO A 148 13.69 -4.63 9.92
CA PRO A 148 13.31 -3.33 10.49
C PRO A 148 12.17 -2.64 9.73
N TYR A 149 12.11 -2.80 8.40
CA TYR A 149 11.02 -2.26 7.59
C TYR A 149 9.69 -2.92 7.96
N PHE A 150 9.68 -4.24 8.12
CA PHE A 150 8.50 -4.99 8.51
C PHE A 150 7.98 -4.54 9.88
N ILE A 151 8.87 -4.38 10.87
CA ILE A 151 8.51 -3.89 12.21
C ILE A 151 7.89 -2.49 12.13
N LYS A 152 8.52 -1.57 11.38
CA LYS A 152 7.97 -0.23 11.12
C LYS A 152 6.58 -0.33 10.50
N ASP A 153 6.38 -1.19 9.49
CA ASP A 153 5.13 -1.30 8.77
C ASP A 153 4.01 -1.95 9.60
N VAL A 154 4.33 -2.82 10.54
CA VAL A 154 3.38 -3.27 11.57
C VAL A 154 2.87 -2.08 12.39
N ILE A 155 3.75 -1.20 12.85
CA ILE A 155 3.35 0.01 13.59
C ILE A 155 2.49 0.93 12.71
N MET A 156 2.89 1.14 11.45
CA MET A 156 2.14 1.94 10.49
C MET A 156 0.75 1.37 10.19
N LEU A 157 0.61 0.06 10.16
CA LEU A 157 -0.67 -0.61 9.97
C LEU A 157 -1.62 -0.35 11.15
N PHE A 158 -1.11 -0.41 12.39
CA PHE A 158 -1.89 -0.02 13.57
C PHE A 158 -2.30 1.45 13.51
N ALA A 159 -1.38 2.36 13.19
CA ALA A 159 -1.66 3.78 13.06
C ALA A 159 -2.75 4.05 11.99
N ALA A 160 -2.66 3.40 10.83
CA ALA A 160 -3.67 3.50 9.77
C ALA A 160 -5.05 3.01 10.25
N TYR A 161 -5.09 1.89 10.97
CA TYR A 161 -6.33 1.37 11.53
C TYR A 161 -6.97 2.33 12.54
N PHE A 162 -6.20 2.87 13.49
CA PHE A 162 -6.73 3.82 14.48
C PHE A 162 -7.19 5.12 13.83
N LEU A 163 -6.43 5.64 12.87
CA LEU A 163 -6.81 6.86 12.14
C LEU A 163 -8.09 6.63 11.32
N SER A 164 -8.23 5.46 10.69
CA SER A 164 -9.44 5.14 9.93
C SER A 164 -10.72 5.16 10.77
N LYS A 165 -10.63 4.83 12.06
CA LYS A 165 -11.78 4.94 12.99
C LYS A 165 -12.20 6.38 13.25
N LYS A 166 -11.24 7.32 13.32
CA LYS A 166 -11.51 8.73 13.52
C LYS A 166 -12.06 9.39 12.27
N LEU A 167 -11.57 8.99 11.10
CA LEU A 167 -11.98 9.51 9.79
C LEU A 167 -13.40 9.08 9.37
N SER A 168 -14.12 8.33 10.19
CA SER A 168 -15.53 7.88 10.11
C SER A 168 -16.32 8.23 8.82
N PHE A 169 -15.70 8.09 7.64
CA PHE A 169 -16.42 8.21 6.37
C PHE A 169 -17.46 7.08 6.18
N ARG A 170 -17.53 6.12 7.13
CA ARG A 170 -18.57 5.08 7.18
C ARG A 170 -20.00 5.61 7.21
N ARG A 171 -20.22 6.87 7.63
CA ARG A 171 -21.54 7.53 7.56
C ARG A 171 -21.94 7.93 6.14
N PHE A 172 -21.04 7.83 5.17
CA PHE A 172 -21.28 8.21 3.76
C PHE A 172 -21.45 7.01 2.83
N PHE A 173 -21.39 5.79 3.35
CA PHE A 173 -21.59 4.51 2.65
C PHE A 173 -22.74 3.72 3.27
#